data_40395b7b37ed44104c2ba3bc0617532e
#
_entry.id   40395b7b37ed44104c2ba3bc0617532e
#
_cell.length_a   1.000
_cell.length_b   1.000
_cell.length_c   1.000
_cell.angle_alpha   90.00
_cell.angle_beta   90.00
_cell.angle_gamma   90.00
#
_symmetry.space_group_name_H-M   'P 1'
#
loop_
_entity.id
_entity.type
_entity.pdbx_description
1 polymer ?
#
loop_
_entity_poly.entity_id
_entity_poly.type
_entity_poly.pdbx_seq_one_letter_code
_entity_poly.pdbx_strand_id
1 'polypeptide(L)'
;MRKKILIIDDEVDFCTIMKGYFKKRNYDVLVAYNIKAGIVLLDEANPDILFLDNNLPDGEGWKFVPRIVEKSPQLKIILISAHLHKADFVTTNENIVVWEKPISMELLKETFK
;
A
#
# COMPACT_ATOMS: atom_id res chain seq x y z
N MET A 1 -14.09 10.30 11.99
CA MET A 1 -13.53 8.93 11.97
C MET A 1 -12.13 8.96 11.38
N ARG A 2 -11.23 8.18 11.97
CA ARG A 2 -9.88 8.07 11.43
C ARG A 2 -9.87 7.20 10.19
N LYS A 3 -9.13 7.62 9.19
CA LYS A 3 -8.87 6.77 8.02
C LYS A 3 -7.87 5.69 8.39
N LYS A 4 -8.06 4.53 7.80
CA LYS A 4 -7.20 3.37 8.01
C LYS A 4 -6.28 3.16 6.83
N ILE A 5 -5.02 2.90 7.13
CA ILE A 5 -4.01 2.55 6.14
C ILE A 5 -3.49 1.16 6.44
N LEU A 6 -3.42 0.33 5.40
CA LEU A 6 -2.74 -0.96 5.46
C LEU A 6 -1.49 -0.89 4.60
N ILE A 7 -0.37 -1.29 5.16
CA ILE A 7 0.91 -1.37 4.45
C ILE A 7 1.31 -2.84 4.36
N ILE A 8 1.45 -3.35 3.14
CA ILE A 8 1.93 -4.71 2.89
C ILE A 8 3.31 -4.61 2.25
N ASP A 9 4.34 -4.83 3.06
CA ASP A 9 5.74 -4.69 2.65
C ASP A 9 6.61 -5.45 3.65
N ASP A 10 7.60 -6.19 3.16
CA ASP A 10 8.45 -7.01 4.03
C ASP A 10 9.64 -6.25 4.62
N GLU A 11 9.87 -5.00 4.21
CA GLU A 11 10.91 -4.17 4.79
C GLU A 11 10.43 -3.54 6.10
N VAL A 12 10.89 -4.08 7.22
CA VAL A 12 10.45 -3.65 8.56
C VAL A 12 10.73 -2.16 8.79
N ASP A 13 11.91 -1.69 8.40
CA ASP A 13 12.30 -0.29 8.62
C ASP A 13 11.40 0.66 7.84
N PHE A 14 11.12 0.34 6.59
CA PHE A 14 10.21 1.12 5.77
C PHE A 14 8.82 1.21 6.42
N CYS A 15 8.29 0.08 6.86
CA CYS A 15 6.98 0.04 7.53
C CYS A 15 6.96 0.86 8.80
N THR A 16 8.03 0.80 9.58
CA THR A 16 8.14 1.57 10.83
C THR A 16 8.12 3.07 10.58
N ILE A 17 8.87 3.53 9.56
CA ILE A 17 8.91 4.94 9.19
C ILE A 17 7.54 5.42 8.70
N MET A 18 6.90 4.66 7.83
CA MET A 18 5.58 4.99 7.29
C MET A 18 4.52 5.03 8.39
N LYS A 19 4.55 4.04 9.27
CA LYS A 19 3.62 3.97 10.39
C LYS A 19 3.76 5.19 11.30
N GLY A 20 4.99 5.59 11.62
CA GLY A 20 5.25 6.78 12.43
C GLY A 20 4.73 8.05 11.78
N TYR A 21 4.96 8.18 10.48
CA TYR A 21 4.50 9.34 9.70
C TYR A 21 2.97 9.49 9.78
N PHE A 22 2.25 8.41 9.49
CA PHE A 22 0.79 8.46 9.44
C PHE A 22 0.12 8.55 10.80
N LYS A 23 0.69 7.90 11.82
CA LYS A 23 0.15 8.01 13.18
C LYS A 23 0.14 9.44 13.69
N LYS A 24 1.16 10.21 13.39
CA LYS A 24 1.23 11.62 13.76
C LYS A 24 0.15 12.45 13.08
N ARG A 25 -0.43 11.95 12.01
CA ARG A 25 -1.49 12.62 11.25
C ARG A 25 -2.86 12.02 11.49
N ASN A 26 -3.00 11.28 12.58
CA ASN A 26 -4.28 10.70 13.02
C ASN A 26 -4.86 9.63 12.08
N TYR A 27 -3.99 8.87 11.42
CA TYR A 27 -4.39 7.68 10.70
C TYR A 27 -4.22 6.45 11.60
N ASP A 28 -5.10 5.46 11.44
CA ASP A 28 -4.89 4.14 12.00
C ASP A 28 -4.07 3.34 10.99
N VAL A 29 -2.96 2.76 11.42
CA VAL A 29 -2.03 2.07 10.52
C VAL A 29 -1.87 0.63 10.91
N LEU A 30 -2.09 -0.27 9.94
CA LEU A 30 -1.85 -1.70 10.07
C LEU A 30 -0.72 -2.08 9.12
N VAL A 31 0.07 -3.06 9.51
CA VAL A 31 1.20 -3.52 8.72
C VAL A 31 1.15 -5.04 8.59
N ALA A 32 1.41 -5.53 7.39
CA ALA A 32 1.63 -6.94 7.12
C ALA A 32 2.92 -7.09 6.33
N TYR A 33 3.66 -8.16 6.60
CA TYR A 33 4.98 -8.36 6.01
C TYR A 33 4.98 -9.41 4.90
N ASN A 34 3.82 -9.95 4.57
CA ASN A 34 3.66 -10.90 3.48
C ASN A 34 2.24 -10.82 2.92
N ILE A 35 2.01 -11.50 1.78
CA ILE A 35 0.72 -11.45 1.10
C ILE A 35 -0.38 -12.09 1.95
N LYS A 36 -0.12 -13.27 2.50
CA LYS A 36 -1.11 -14.00 3.26
C LYS A 36 -1.67 -13.18 4.42
N ALA A 37 -0.78 -12.62 5.24
CA ALA A 37 -1.20 -11.75 6.35
C ALA A 37 -1.89 -10.49 5.85
N GLY A 38 -1.42 -9.92 4.75
CA GLY A 38 -2.01 -8.72 4.17
C GLY A 38 -3.43 -8.92 3.69
N ILE A 39 -3.71 -10.03 3.03
CA ILE A 39 -5.06 -10.33 2.54
C ILE A 39 -6.04 -10.50 3.70
N VAL A 40 -5.61 -11.16 4.78
CA VAL A 40 -6.43 -11.31 5.99
C VAL A 40 -6.79 -9.93 6.56
N LEU A 41 -5.80 -9.04 6.67
CA LEU A 41 -6.04 -7.70 7.20
C LEU A 41 -6.92 -6.85 6.28
N LEU A 42 -6.79 -7.00 4.95
CA LEU A 42 -7.67 -6.33 4.02
C LEU A 42 -9.14 -6.69 4.27
N ASP A 43 -9.41 -7.97 4.46
CA ASP A 43 -10.77 -8.46 4.67
C ASP A 43 -11.32 -8.03 6.03
N GLU A 44 -10.49 -8.07 7.08
CA GLU A 44 -10.93 -7.77 8.44
C GLU A 44 -11.06 -6.28 8.72
N ALA A 45 -10.12 -5.47 8.23
CA ALA A 45 -10.02 -4.08 8.63
C ALA A 45 -10.70 -3.11 7.67
N ASN A 46 -10.94 -3.49 6.43
CA ASN A 46 -11.49 -2.60 5.39
C ASN A 46 -10.75 -1.25 5.35
N PRO A 47 -9.46 -1.23 5.01
CA PRO A 47 -8.71 0.02 4.99
C PRO A 47 -9.21 0.95 3.90
N ASP A 48 -8.95 2.25 4.08
CA ASP A 48 -9.26 3.27 3.09
C ASP A 48 -8.14 3.40 2.06
N ILE A 49 -6.91 3.07 2.47
CA ILE A 49 -5.72 3.22 1.66
C ILE A 49 -4.84 1.98 1.84
N LEU A 50 -4.33 1.46 0.74
CA LEU A 50 -3.41 0.31 0.74
C LEU A 50 -2.10 0.70 0.08
N PHE A 51 -0.99 0.46 0.79
CA PHE A 51 0.34 0.44 0.18
C PHE A 51 0.72 -1.01 -0.05
N LEU A 52 1.04 -1.37 -1.28
CA LEU A 52 1.31 -2.76 -1.64
C LEU A 52 2.61 -2.89 -2.41
N ASP A 53 3.58 -3.54 -1.78
CA ASP A 53 4.86 -3.89 -2.42
C ASP A 53 4.66 -5.06 -3.37
N ASN A 54 5.49 -5.14 -4.39
CA ASN A 54 5.44 -6.26 -5.33
C ASN A 54 6.30 -7.45 -4.87
N ASN A 55 7.49 -7.17 -4.32
CA ASN A 55 8.42 -8.23 -3.92
C ASN A 55 8.18 -8.64 -2.47
N LEU A 56 7.39 -9.68 -2.29
CA LEU A 56 7.05 -10.19 -0.96
C LEU A 56 7.57 -11.63 -0.81
N PRO A 57 7.79 -12.11 0.43
CA PRO A 57 8.36 -13.45 0.64
C PRO A 57 7.53 -14.57 0.01
N ASP A 58 6.22 -14.38 -0.07
CA ASP A 58 5.29 -15.39 -0.57
C ASP A 58 4.70 -15.06 -1.94
N GLY A 59 5.33 -14.14 -2.68
CA GLY A 59 4.97 -13.91 -4.08
C GLY A 59 5.01 -12.45 -4.51
N GLU A 60 4.37 -12.18 -5.64
CA GLU A 60 4.27 -10.85 -6.20
C GLU A 60 2.94 -10.22 -5.79
N GLY A 61 3.02 -9.18 -4.95
CA GLY A 61 1.82 -8.53 -4.40
C GLY A 61 0.91 -7.95 -5.47
N TRP A 62 1.47 -7.37 -6.52
CA TRP A 62 0.68 -6.69 -7.55
C TRP A 62 -0.22 -7.64 -8.35
N LYS A 63 0.06 -8.94 -8.34
CA LYS A 63 -0.82 -9.93 -8.99
C LYS A 63 -2.20 -10.02 -8.33
N PHE A 64 -2.32 -9.56 -7.09
CA PHE A 64 -3.57 -9.58 -6.36
C PHE A 64 -4.44 -8.35 -6.60
N VAL A 65 -3.92 -7.33 -7.30
CA VAL A 65 -4.65 -6.08 -7.52
C VAL A 65 -6.03 -6.29 -8.16
N PRO A 66 -6.19 -7.11 -9.23
CA PRO A 66 -7.53 -7.31 -9.80
C PRO A 66 -8.55 -7.85 -8.80
N ARG A 67 -8.14 -8.79 -7.94
CA ARG A 67 -9.02 -9.33 -6.91
C ARG A 67 -9.36 -8.29 -5.85
N ILE A 68 -8.37 -7.49 -5.47
CA ILE A 68 -8.55 -6.43 -4.47
C ILE A 68 -9.52 -5.39 -4.98
N VAL A 69 -9.36 -4.95 -6.22
CA VAL A 69 -10.23 -3.95 -6.84
C VAL A 69 -11.66 -4.48 -6.98
N GLU A 70 -11.82 -5.74 -7.34
CA GLU A 70 -13.14 -6.35 -7.48
C GLU A 70 -13.90 -6.32 -6.14
N LYS A 71 -13.22 -6.66 -5.04
CA LYS A 71 -13.81 -6.64 -3.71
C LYS A 71 -13.97 -5.24 -3.13
N SER A 72 -13.05 -4.33 -3.45
CA SER A 72 -12.99 -3.00 -2.84
C SER A 72 -12.75 -1.96 -3.93
N PRO A 73 -13.75 -1.67 -4.76
CA PRO A 73 -13.56 -0.80 -5.93
C PRO A 73 -13.23 0.65 -5.57
N GLN A 74 -13.50 1.08 -4.34
CA GLN A 74 -13.21 2.44 -3.89
C GLN A 74 -11.89 2.57 -3.12
N LEU A 75 -11.20 1.45 -2.89
CA LEU A 75 -9.93 1.45 -2.16
C LEU A 75 -8.88 2.22 -2.96
N LYS A 76 -8.20 3.15 -2.30
CA LYS A 76 -7.06 3.83 -2.89
C LYS A 76 -5.84 2.92 -2.72
N ILE A 77 -5.20 2.57 -3.83
CA ILE A 77 -4.06 1.66 -3.83
C ILE A 77 -2.82 2.40 -4.31
N ILE A 78 -1.77 2.34 -3.50
CA ILE A 78 -0.47 2.86 -3.86
C ILE A 78 0.46 1.66 -4.00
N LEU A 79 0.80 1.33 -5.24
CA LEU A 79 1.73 0.26 -5.54
C LEU A 79 3.15 0.78 -5.37
N ILE A 80 3.97 0.05 -4.62
CA ILE A 80 5.33 0.46 -4.32
C ILE A 80 6.31 -0.61 -4.77
N SER A 81 7.48 -0.19 -5.25
CA SER A 81 8.54 -1.11 -5.67
C SER A 81 9.89 -0.43 -5.65
N ALA A 82 10.92 -1.18 -5.26
CA ALA A 82 12.30 -0.72 -5.37
C ALA A 82 12.82 -0.82 -6.82
N HIS A 83 12.20 -1.66 -7.63
CA HIS A 83 12.60 -1.92 -9.00
C HIS A 83 11.41 -1.73 -9.93
N LEU A 84 11.12 -0.46 -10.24
CA LEU A 84 9.98 -0.13 -11.07
C LEU A 84 10.33 -0.21 -12.55
N HIS A 85 9.63 -1.07 -13.27
CA HIS A 85 9.58 -1.06 -14.72
C HIS A 85 8.21 -0.55 -15.13
N LYS A 86 8.16 0.62 -15.75
CA LYS A 86 6.89 1.28 -16.11
C LYS A 86 5.96 0.41 -16.95
N ALA A 87 6.54 -0.55 -17.69
CA ALA A 87 5.77 -1.47 -18.52
C ALA A 87 5.12 -2.61 -17.73
N ASP A 88 5.52 -2.83 -16.47
CA ASP A 88 5.06 -3.98 -15.68
C ASP A 88 3.64 -3.82 -15.16
N PHE A 89 3.16 -2.60 -15.07
CA PHE A 89 1.81 -2.36 -14.58
C PHE A 89 1.17 -1.18 -15.30
N VAL A 90 0.08 -1.47 -16.00
CA VAL A 90 -0.70 -0.45 -16.69
C VAL A 90 -2.13 -0.53 -16.19
N THR A 91 -2.67 0.62 -15.78
CA THR A 91 -4.04 0.69 -15.31
C THR A 91 -4.67 2.02 -15.71
N THR A 92 -5.98 1.98 -15.97
CA THR A 92 -6.80 3.19 -16.15
C THR A 92 -7.57 3.54 -14.88
N ASN A 93 -7.40 2.77 -13.80
CA ASN A 93 -8.09 3.01 -12.54
C ASN A 93 -7.45 4.20 -11.82
N GLU A 94 -8.23 5.26 -11.64
CA GLU A 94 -7.78 6.51 -11.00
C GLU A 94 -7.41 6.33 -9.53
N ASN A 95 -7.90 5.28 -8.88
CA ASN A 95 -7.60 5.01 -7.48
C ASN A 95 -6.27 4.28 -7.28
N ILE A 96 -5.58 3.93 -8.37
CA ILE A 96 -4.30 3.22 -8.31
C ILE A 96 -3.20 4.12 -8.82
N VAL A 97 -2.17 4.30 -8.00
CA VAL A 97 -0.94 4.99 -8.39
C VAL A 97 0.26 4.11 -8.10
N VAL A 98 1.36 4.35 -8.78
CA VAL A 98 2.59 3.58 -8.63
C VAL A 98 3.71 4.51 -8.18
N TRP A 99 4.35 4.16 -7.06
CA TRP A 99 5.48 4.91 -6.52
C TRP A 99 6.72 4.03 -6.47
N GLU A 100 7.85 4.61 -6.86
CA GLU A 100 9.14 3.95 -6.75
C GLU A 100 9.81 4.32 -5.42
N LYS A 101 10.42 3.34 -4.78
CA LYS A 101 11.22 3.59 -3.58
C LYS A 101 12.58 4.18 -3.96
N PRO A 102 13.18 5.04 -3.15
CA PRO A 102 12.69 5.51 -1.85
C PRO A 102 11.58 6.55 -2.00
N ILE A 103 10.61 6.52 -1.09
CA ILE A 103 9.50 7.46 -1.10
C ILE A 103 9.91 8.72 -0.34
N SER A 104 9.83 9.87 -1.01
CA SER A 104 10.22 11.14 -0.40
C SER A 104 9.18 11.66 0.58
N MET A 105 9.63 12.38 1.59
CA MET A 105 8.74 13.06 2.52
C MET A 105 7.87 14.10 1.81
N GLU A 106 8.41 14.74 0.75
CA GLU A 106 7.66 15.71 -0.03
C GLU A 106 6.45 15.06 -0.71
N LEU A 107 6.66 13.89 -1.32
CA LEU A 107 5.58 13.15 -1.97
C LEU A 107 4.49 12.78 -0.96
N LEU A 108 4.87 12.34 0.23
CA LEU A 108 3.92 12.03 1.29
C LEU A 108 3.12 13.25 1.70
N LYS A 109 3.79 14.38 1.90
CA LYS A 109 3.13 15.63 2.31
C LYS A 109 2.19 16.17 1.25
N GLU A 110 2.55 16.06 -0.02
CA GLU A 110 1.70 16.52 -1.11
C GLU A 110 0.47 15.63 -1.30
N THR A 111 0.63 14.34 -1.10
CA THR A 111 -0.44 13.37 -1.31
C THR A 111 -1.39 13.31 -0.12
N PHE A 112 -0.87 13.39 1.08
CA PHE A 112 -1.64 13.26 2.33
C PHE A 112 -1.57 14.54 3.16
N LYS A 113 -2.19 15.55 2.67
CA LYS A 113 -2.26 16.85 3.35
C LYS A 113 -3.17 16.83 4.57
#